data_3d583c07bd30aad41eaf6bf8ef51d8f6
#
_entry.id   3d583c07bd30aad41eaf6bf8ef51d8f6
#
_cell.length_a   1.000
_cell.length_b   1.000
_cell.length_c   1.000
_cell.angle_alpha   90.00
_cell.angle_beta   90.00
_cell.angle_gamma   90.00
#
_symmetry.space_group_name_H-M   'P 1'
#
loop_
_entity.id
_entity.type
_entity.pdbx_description
1 polymer ?
#
loop_
_entity_poly.entity_id
_entity_poly.type
_entity_poly.pdbx_seq_one_letter_code
_entity_poly.pdbx_strand_id
1 'polypeptide(L)'
;MFSKDPSELVRKEKLDDEETVRSIRLALVAELDAINFYLQQSRIMPDGPFKKVHEDIAKEEVTHFGEFMRLLYQYAPEDFRKIREGWAEASTLLGESAELGLEGEKHHEAHREDHKESMKQDMHVEDLLGLPFATVPWEQDGIAVADDPEKLFTLSYISHGFSVKKGSSDSLLEMERDRALHSFRAMLLKSVVAEHELSLVKRSTRMPGLDWSKSGSISLGVTDAFRKLSENGYSSGIGVLIDPSGFRLLQREVSGTGQIEMDLVATITSDVKMLPYLPENSMVVYSRESMKILVRQDVEVRKVSEDLQNINFGISAKVAPILYDRGSSIFVESKSRA
;
A
#
# COMPACT_ATOMS: atom_id res chain seq x y z
N MET A 1 -29.72 3.68 19.51
CA MET A 1 -28.37 3.14 19.79
C MET A 1 -28.40 2.52 21.18
N PHE A 2 -27.91 1.28 21.35
CA PHE A 2 -28.02 0.55 22.64
C PHE A 2 -26.82 0.75 23.56
N SER A 3 -25.71 1.33 23.07
CA SER A 3 -24.48 1.59 23.82
C SER A 3 -24.15 3.07 23.87
N LYS A 4 -23.42 3.51 24.91
CA LYS A 4 -22.83 4.83 24.99
C LYS A 4 -21.48 4.83 24.32
N ASP A 5 -21.19 5.92 23.61
CA ASP A 5 -19.86 6.16 23.05
C ASP A 5 -18.87 6.40 24.20
N PRO A 6 -17.78 5.63 24.32
CA PRO A 6 -16.75 5.84 25.33
C PRO A 6 -15.90 7.09 25.09
N SER A 7 -15.93 7.65 23.87
CA SER A 7 -15.13 8.81 23.45
C SER A 7 -15.84 10.16 23.66
N GLU A 8 -16.75 10.29 24.64
CA GLU A 8 -17.42 11.57 24.94
C GLU A 8 -16.41 12.71 25.11
N LEU A 9 -16.67 13.88 24.48
CA LEU A 9 -15.77 15.04 24.45
C LEU A 9 -15.36 15.60 25.83
N VAL A 10 -16.12 15.30 26.89
CA VAL A 10 -15.81 15.72 28.27
C VAL A 10 -14.87 14.77 29.00
N ARG A 11 -14.51 13.65 28.39
CA ARG A 11 -13.61 12.68 28.97
C ARG A 11 -12.17 13.22 29.03
N LYS A 12 -11.50 13.04 30.14
CA LYS A 12 -10.11 13.47 30.38
C LYS A 12 -9.12 12.30 30.29
N GLU A 13 -9.55 11.09 30.64
CA GLU A 13 -8.74 9.88 30.64
C GLU A 13 -8.73 9.26 29.25
N LYS A 14 -7.62 8.61 28.90
CA LYS A 14 -7.54 7.78 27.68
C LYS A 14 -8.46 6.58 27.80
N LEU A 15 -8.88 6.04 26.65
CA LEU A 15 -9.65 4.80 26.61
C LEU A 15 -8.76 3.63 27.08
N ASP A 16 -9.33 2.73 27.83
CA ASP A 16 -8.73 1.42 28.08
C ASP A 16 -8.94 0.48 26.89
N ASP A 17 -8.42 -0.75 26.97
CA ASP A 17 -8.47 -1.71 25.85
C ASP A 17 -9.90 -2.11 25.51
N GLU A 18 -10.76 -2.33 26.50
CA GLU A 18 -12.16 -2.70 26.29
C GLU A 18 -12.96 -1.55 25.66
N GLU A 19 -12.74 -0.35 26.13
CA GLU A 19 -13.36 0.86 25.59
C GLU A 19 -12.86 1.18 24.17
N THR A 20 -11.59 0.90 23.90
CA THR A 20 -11.01 1.04 22.55
C THR A 20 -11.72 0.10 21.57
N VAL A 21 -11.91 -1.17 21.94
CA VAL A 21 -12.66 -2.12 21.11
C VAL A 21 -14.10 -1.67 20.91
N ARG A 22 -14.75 -1.15 21.96
CA ARG A 22 -16.12 -0.61 21.87
C ARG A 22 -16.19 0.59 20.92
N SER A 23 -15.19 1.48 20.98
CA SER A 23 -15.09 2.62 20.08
C SER A 23 -14.94 2.19 18.61
N ILE A 24 -14.11 1.17 18.32
CA ILE A 24 -14.00 0.60 16.98
C ILE A 24 -15.34 0.05 16.48
N ARG A 25 -16.09 -0.69 17.32
CA ARG A 25 -17.42 -1.20 16.96
C ARG A 25 -18.41 -0.07 16.66
N LEU A 26 -18.35 1.04 17.40
CA LEU A 26 -19.20 2.20 17.17
C LEU A 26 -18.80 2.95 15.89
N ALA A 27 -17.51 3.02 15.57
CA ALA A 27 -17.06 3.56 14.30
C ALA A 27 -17.61 2.74 13.12
N LEU A 28 -17.54 1.41 13.15
CA LEU A 28 -18.17 0.55 12.13
C LEU A 28 -19.67 0.82 11.95
N VAL A 29 -20.40 1.05 13.06
CA VAL A 29 -21.81 1.44 13.00
C VAL A 29 -21.99 2.81 12.34
N ALA A 30 -21.11 3.76 12.64
CA ALA A 30 -21.17 5.11 12.06
C ALA A 30 -20.95 5.08 10.54
N GLU A 31 -19.98 4.30 10.05
CA GLU A 31 -19.75 4.17 8.61
C GLU A 31 -20.96 3.56 7.88
N LEU A 32 -21.56 2.50 8.44
CA LEU A 32 -22.77 1.90 7.87
C LEU A 32 -23.94 2.89 7.85
N ASP A 33 -24.09 3.72 8.87
CA ASP A 33 -25.14 4.76 8.93
C ASP A 33 -24.84 5.86 7.90
N ALA A 34 -23.59 6.27 7.75
CA ALA A 34 -23.16 7.26 6.76
C ALA A 34 -23.43 6.78 5.31
N ILE A 35 -23.09 5.53 4.99
CA ILE A 35 -23.41 4.92 3.68
C ILE A 35 -24.92 5.03 3.40
N ASN A 36 -25.75 4.59 4.36
CA ASN A 36 -27.20 4.66 4.20
C ASN A 36 -27.71 6.09 4.05
N PHE A 37 -27.18 7.01 4.84
CA PHE A 37 -27.53 8.43 4.76
C PHE A 37 -27.25 9.02 3.37
N TYR A 38 -26.04 8.87 2.86
CA TYR A 38 -25.66 9.42 1.55
C TYR A 38 -26.43 8.78 0.39
N LEU A 39 -26.66 7.46 0.44
CA LEU A 39 -27.47 6.77 -0.58
C LEU A 39 -28.95 7.18 -0.52
N GLN A 40 -29.53 7.42 0.66
CA GLN A 40 -30.90 7.94 0.77
C GLN A 40 -31.01 9.35 0.22
N GLN A 41 -30.03 10.23 0.54
CA GLN A 41 -30.02 11.59 0.03
C GLN A 41 -29.87 11.60 -1.50
N SER A 42 -28.98 10.79 -2.07
CA SER A 42 -28.77 10.73 -3.53
C SER A 42 -30.03 10.33 -4.29
N ARG A 43 -30.91 9.49 -3.70
CA ARG A 43 -32.16 9.04 -4.34
C ARG A 43 -33.21 10.14 -4.50
N ILE A 44 -33.23 11.13 -3.61
CA ILE A 44 -34.19 12.22 -3.64
C ILE A 44 -33.66 13.50 -4.29
N MET A 45 -32.36 13.53 -4.60
CA MET A 45 -31.73 14.65 -5.28
C MET A 45 -31.96 14.58 -6.79
N PRO A 46 -32.15 15.74 -7.45
CA PRO A 46 -32.15 15.78 -8.91
C PRO A 46 -30.80 15.36 -9.48
N ASP A 47 -30.80 14.79 -10.68
CA ASP A 47 -29.55 14.42 -11.37
C ASP A 47 -28.64 15.64 -11.54
N GLY A 48 -27.38 15.48 -11.11
CA GLY A 48 -26.41 16.58 -11.15
C GLY A 48 -25.20 16.37 -10.24
N PRO A 49 -24.39 17.42 -10.05
CA PRO A 49 -23.17 17.35 -9.23
C PRO A 49 -23.43 16.91 -7.78
N PHE A 50 -24.49 17.40 -7.16
CA PHE A 50 -24.84 17.05 -5.79
C PHE A 50 -25.07 15.55 -5.59
N LYS A 51 -25.88 14.94 -6.47
CA LYS A 51 -26.15 13.49 -6.45
C LYS A 51 -24.85 12.70 -6.62
N LYS A 52 -24.03 13.08 -7.60
CA LYS A 52 -22.75 12.41 -7.86
C LYS A 52 -21.81 12.44 -6.67
N VAL A 53 -21.72 13.59 -5.98
CA VAL A 53 -20.87 13.71 -4.78
C VAL A 53 -21.37 12.81 -3.66
N HIS A 54 -22.70 12.75 -3.41
CA HIS A 54 -23.24 11.87 -2.38
C HIS A 54 -23.01 10.37 -2.69
N GLU A 55 -23.15 9.97 -3.96
CA GLU A 55 -22.87 8.61 -4.40
C GLU A 55 -21.38 8.25 -4.29
N ASP A 56 -20.50 9.21 -4.49
CA ASP A 56 -19.05 9.06 -4.36
C ASP A 56 -18.65 8.91 -2.90
N ILE A 57 -19.09 9.82 -2.03
CA ILE A 57 -18.85 9.74 -0.59
C ILE A 57 -19.37 8.41 -0.03
N ALA A 58 -20.57 7.97 -0.43
CA ALA A 58 -21.08 6.68 0.03
C ALA A 58 -20.15 5.49 -0.29
N LYS A 59 -19.40 5.53 -1.39
CA LYS A 59 -18.39 4.51 -1.73
C LYS A 59 -17.14 4.64 -0.86
N GLU A 60 -16.73 5.87 -0.54
CA GLU A 60 -15.60 6.11 0.35
C GLU A 60 -15.87 5.57 1.75
N GLU A 61 -17.11 5.72 2.27
CA GLU A 61 -17.49 5.17 3.59
C GLU A 61 -17.45 3.63 3.64
N VAL A 62 -17.67 2.95 2.51
CA VAL A 62 -17.43 1.49 2.42
C VAL A 62 -15.96 1.16 2.63
N THR A 63 -15.06 1.98 2.12
CA THR A 63 -13.62 1.83 2.34
C THR A 63 -13.25 2.06 3.81
N HIS A 64 -13.75 3.13 4.43
CA HIS A 64 -13.56 3.42 5.86
C HIS A 64 -14.08 2.28 6.75
N PHE A 65 -15.25 1.71 6.42
CA PHE A 65 -15.74 0.52 7.10
C PHE A 65 -14.73 -0.63 7.07
N GLY A 66 -14.09 -0.88 5.92
CA GLY A 66 -13.02 -1.86 5.77
C GLY A 66 -11.80 -1.56 6.65
N GLU A 67 -11.41 -0.30 6.78
CA GLU A 67 -10.32 0.15 7.64
C GLU A 67 -10.62 -0.13 9.13
N PHE A 68 -11.82 0.20 9.59
CA PHE A 68 -12.25 -0.13 10.95
C PHE A 68 -12.41 -1.64 11.20
N MET A 69 -12.82 -2.41 10.20
CA MET A 69 -12.80 -3.88 10.27
C MET A 69 -11.38 -4.41 10.45
N ARG A 70 -10.38 -3.79 9.81
CA ARG A 70 -8.97 -4.13 9.99
C ARG A 70 -8.49 -3.83 11.41
N LEU A 71 -8.94 -2.71 12.02
CA LEU A 71 -8.69 -2.41 13.43
C LEU A 71 -9.37 -3.42 14.36
N LEU A 72 -10.63 -3.77 14.09
CA LEU A 72 -11.34 -4.78 14.86
C LEU A 72 -10.59 -6.13 14.87
N TYR A 73 -10.07 -6.54 13.72
CA TYR A 73 -9.23 -7.75 13.63
C TYR A 73 -7.99 -7.67 14.54
N GLN A 74 -7.39 -6.50 14.67
CA GLN A 74 -6.18 -6.31 15.48
C GLN A 74 -6.46 -6.24 16.98
N TYR A 75 -7.52 -5.55 17.39
CA TYR A 75 -7.82 -5.26 18.79
C TYR A 75 -8.84 -6.24 19.42
N ALA A 76 -9.62 -6.93 18.60
CA ALA A 76 -10.61 -7.91 19.03
C ALA A 76 -10.64 -9.11 18.05
N PRO A 77 -9.58 -9.92 17.97
CA PRO A 77 -9.48 -11.03 17.01
C PRO A 77 -10.62 -12.08 17.20
N GLU A 78 -11.12 -12.25 18.41
CA GLU A 78 -12.24 -13.14 18.69
C GLU A 78 -13.56 -12.66 18.06
N ASP A 79 -13.80 -11.35 18.02
CA ASP A 79 -14.96 -10.79 17.33
C ASP A 79 -14.88 -11.10 15.85
N PHE A 80 -13.70 -10.88 15.25
CA PHE A 80 -13.49 -11.14 13.84
C PHE A 80 -13.63 -12.62 13.49
N ARG A 81 -13.16 -13.52 14.37
CA ARG A 81 -13.38 -14.96 14.23
C ARG A 81 -14.88 -15.28 14.21
N LYS A 82 -15.66 -14.69 15.10
CA LYS A 82 -17.13 -14.87 15.16
C LYS A 82 -17.84 -14.30 13.93
N ILE A 83 -17.37 -13.19 13.36
CA ILE A 83 -17.88 -12.64 12.09
C ILE A 83 -17.68 -13.66 10.96
N ARG A 84 -16.49 -14.28 10.86
CA ARG A 84 -16.21 -15.33 9.86
C ARG A 84 -17.08 -16.58 10.07
N GLU A 85 -17.28 -17.02 11.31
CA GLU A 85 -18.18 -18.12 11.61
C GLU A 85 -19.62 -17.81 11.14
N GLY A 86 -20.14 -16.61 11.47
CA GLY A 86 -21.46 -16.18 11.02
C GLY A 86 -21.57 -16.08 9.48
N TRP A 87 -20.49 -15.67 8.81
CA TRP A 87 -20.45 -15.70 7.34
C TRP A 87 -20.55 -17.12 6.80
N ALA A 88 -19.80 -18.07 7.36
CA ALA A 88 -19.83 -19.47 6.95
C ALA A 88 -21.21 -20.12 7.20
N GLU A 89 -21.84 -19.81 8.33
CA GLU A 89 -23.21 -20.27 8.65
C GLU A 89 -24.22 -19.74 7.61
N ALA A 90 -24.16 -18.44 7.29
CA ALA A 90 -25.02 -17.82 6.29
C ALA A 90 -24.78 -18.42 4.89
N SER A 91 -23.51 -18.63 4.49
CA SER A 91 -23.16 -19.24 3.20
C SER A 91 -23.73 -20.66 3.09
N THR A 92 -23.70 -21.43 4.17
CA THR A 92 -24.33 -22.76 4.23
C THR A 92 -25.84 -22.70 4.01
N LEU A 93 -26.52 -21.72 4.63
CA LEU A 93 -27.96 -21.52 4.46
C LEU A 93 -28.33 -21.07 3.04
N LEU A 94 -27.46 -20.30 2.39
CA LEU A 94 -27.65 -19.84 1.00
C LEU A 94 -27.24 -20.89 -0.05
N GLY A 95 -26.59 -21.98 0.37
CA GLY A 95 -26.03 -22.99 -0.55
C GLY A 95 -24.83 -22.49 -1.36
N GLU A 96 -24.11 -21.50 -0.84
CA GLU A 96 -22.96 -20.86 -1.46
C GLU A 96 -21.64 -21.24 -0.78
N SER A 97 -20.51 -20.89 -1.42
CA SER A 97 -19.19 -21.07 -0.82
C SER A 97 -19.04 -20.21 0.43
N ALA A 98 -18.42 -20.77 1.48
CA ALA A 98 -18.13 -20.05 2.72
C ALA A 98 -16.95 -19.07 2.61
N GLU A 99 -16.29 -18.97 1.45
CA GLU A 99 -15.20 -18.04 1.24
C GLU A 99 -15.71 -16.61 1.23
N LEU A 100 -15.12 -15.77 2.09
CA LEU A 100 -15.30 -14.33 2.04
C LEU A 100 -14.49 -13.83 0.83
N GLY A 101 -15.11 -13.89 -0.35
CA GLY A 101 -14.49 -13.44 -1.59
C GLY A 101 -14.28 -11.92 -1.55
N LEU A 102 -13.08 -11.50 -1.19
CA LEU A 102 -12.61 -10.13 -1.36
C LEU A 102 -11.99 -9.91 -2.74
N GLU A 103 -12.30 -10.80 -3.71
CA GLU A 103 -11.80 -10.70 -5.08
C GLU A 103 -12.96 -10.64 -6.09
N GLY A 104 -12.80 -9.70 -7.04
CA GLY A 104 -13.77 -9.48 -8.15
C GLY A 104 -13.95 -10.71 -9.03
N GLU A 105 -15.20 -11.05 -9.18
CA GLU A 105 -15.84 -11.90 -10.18
C GLU A 105 -14.99 -12.73 -11.13
N LYS A 106 -15.07 -14.07 -10.99
CA LYS A 106 -15.36 -14.98 -12.13
C LYS A 106 -15.97 -16.29 -11.63
N HIS A 107 -17.20 -16.55 -12.10
CA HIS A 107 -17.88 -17.82 -12.00
C HIS A 107 -17.13 -18.95 -12.73
N HIS A 108 -17.01 -20.14 -12.15
CA HIS A 108 -17.59 -21.40 -12.60
C HIS A 108 -17.03 -22.62 -11.87
N GLU A 109 -18.00 -23.40 -11.32
CA GLU A 109 -18.13 -24.85 -11.16
C GLU A 109 -16.95 -25.75 -10.73
N ALA A 110 -17.23 -26.32 -9.54
CA ALA A 110 -17.07 -27.73 -9.10
C ALA A 110 -15.95 -28.60 -9.70
N HIS A 111 -15.06 -29.04 -8.83
CA HIS A 111 -14.91 -30.43 -8.48
C HIS A 111 -13.93 -30.60 -7.30
N ARG A 112 -14.32 -31.47 -6.36
CA ARG A 112 -13.46 -31.94 -5.28
C ARG A 112 -12.31 -32.72 -5.86
N GLU A 113 -11.06 -32.29 -5.59
CA GLU A 113 -9.94 -33.19 -5.46
C GLU A 113 -8.76 -32.47 -4.78
N ASP A 114 -8.24 -33.14 -3.74
CA ASP A 114 -6.95 -33.00 -3.08
C ASP A 114 -6.47 -31.67 -2.50
N HIS A 115 -6.34 -31.67 -1.17
CA HIS A 115 -5.68 -30.74 -0.25
C HIS A 115 -4.26 -30.24 -0.61
N LYS A 116 -3.89 -30.19 -1.88
CA LYS A 116 -2.58 -29.73 -2.37
C LYS A 116 -2.59 -28.39 -3.11
N GLU A 117 -3.74 -27.79 -3.39
CA GLU A 117 -3.84 -26.60 -4.26
C GLU A 117 -4.23 -25.28 -3.57
N SER A 118 -4.54 -25.25 -2.28
CA SER A 118 -5.05 -24.02 -1.61
C SER A 118 -4.01 -22.92 -1.34
N MET A 119 -2.82 -22.99 -1.93
CA MET A 119 -1.79 -21.95 -1.77
C MET A 119 -1.58 -21.06 -3.00
N LYS A 120 -2.38 -21.20 -4.04
CA LYS A 120 -2.35 -20.32 -5.21
C LYS A 120 -3.33 -19.15 -5.03
N GLN A 121 -3.03 -18.24 -4.14
CA GLN A 121 -3.52 -16.89 -4.26
C GLN A 121 -2.58 -16.20 -5.25
N ASP A 122 -3.08 -15.77 -6.39
CA ASP A 122 -2.32 -14.99 -7.38
C ASP A 122 -2.01 -13.62 -6.76
N MET A 123 -0.88 -13.55 -6.08
CA MET A 123 -0.40 -12.34 -5.43
C MET A 123 0.60 -11.69 -6.36
N HIS A 124 0.33 -10.46 -6.76
CA HIS A 124 1.17 -9.75 -7.69
C HIS A 124 2.17 -8.82 -6.99
N VAL A 125 3.35 -8.67 -7.58
CA VAL A 125 4.38 -7.72 -7.14
C VAL A 125 3.80 -6.32 -7.00
N GLU A 126 2.90 -5.93 -7.89
CA GLU A 126 2.22 -4.62 -7.88
C GLU A 126 1.48 -4.36 -6.58
N ASP A 127 0.67 -5.34 -6.14
CA ASP A 127 -0.12 -5.27 -4.91
C ASP A 127 0.77 -5.15 -3.67
N LEU A 128 1.87 -5.91 -3.65
CA LEU A 128 2.82 -5.86 -2.54
C LEU A 128 3.62 -4.57 -2.50
N LEU A 129 4.02 -4.02 -3.62
CA LEU A 129 4.80 -2.79 -3.65
C LEU A 129 3.97 -1.59 -3.27
N GLY A 130 2.74 -1.47 -3.77
CA GLY A 130 1.89 -0.30 -3.58
C GLY A 130 2.55 0.99 -4.06
N LEU A 131 3.51 0.90 -4.98
CA LEU A 131 4.20 2.03 -5.59
C LEU A 131 3.38 2.57 -6.76
N PRO A 132 3.49 3.87 -7.07
CA PRO A 132 2.74 4.49 -8.17
C PRO A 132 3.35 4.21 -9.56
N PHE A 133 4.12 3.15 -9.68
CA PHE A 133 4.80 2.76 -10.92
C PHE A 133 4.09 1.56 -11.55
N ALA A 134 3.92 1.60 -12.87
CA ALA A 134 3.37 0.46 -13.58
C ALA A 134 4.31 -0.74 -13.48
N THR A 135 3.75 -1.91 -13.22
CA THR A 135 4.45 -3.18 -13.39
C THR A 135 4.30 -3.65 -14.83
N VAL A 136 5.36 -4.19 -15.40
CA VAL A 136 5.36 -4.69 -16.77
C VAL A 136 5.95 -6.09 -16.76
N PRO A 137 5.25 -7.08 -17.36
CA PRO A 137 5.83 -8.38 -17.59
C PRO A 137 7.07 -8.26 -18.47
N TRP A 138 8.11 -8.99 -18.13
CA TRP A 138 9.40 -8.99 -18.82
C TRP A 138 9.31 -9.13 -20.35
N GLU A 139 8.32 -9.88 -20.82
CA GLU A 139 8.15 -10.20 -22.23
C GLU A 139 7.47 -9.09 -23.05
N GLN A 140 6.83 -8.13 -22.40
CA GLN A 140 6.03 -7.09 -23.07
C GLN A 140 6.78 -5.79 -23.36
N ASP A 141 7.92 -5.53 -22.72
CA ASP A 141 8.60 -4.22 -22.83
C ASP A 141 9.65 -4.14 -23.95
N GLY A 142 9.66 -5.08 -24.90
CA GLY A 142 10.62 -5.09 -26.00
C GLY A 142 12.07 -5.39 -25.58
N ILE A 143 12.32 -5.58 -24.30
CA ILE A 143 13.63 -5.88 -23.71
C ILE A 143 14.03 -7.33 -24.00
N ALA A 144 13.05 -8.18 -24.28
CA ALA A 144 13.26 -9.57 -24.73
C ALA A 144 14.00 -9.69 -26.10
N VAL A 145 14.26 -8.57 -26.77
CA VAL A 145 14.96 -8.54 -28.06
C VAL A 145 16.49 -8.57 -27.90
N ALA A 146 17.00 -8.40 -26.69
CA ALA A 146 18.43 -8.57 -26.43
C ALA A 146 18.78 -10.03 -26.21
N ASP A 147 19.83 -10.54 -26.88
CA ASP A 147 20.29 -11.93 -26.80
C ASP A 147 20.55 -12.43 -25.37
N ASP A 148 20.69 -11.55 -24.41
CA ASP A 148 20.81 -11.87 -22.98
C ASP A 148 20.31 -10.68 -22.14
N PRO A 149 18.98 -10.59 -21.88
CA PRO A 149 18.43 -9.50 -21.09
C PRO A 149 18.95 -9.48 -19.63
N GLU A 150 19.39 -10.60 -19.08
CA GLU A 150 19.96 -10.66 -17.74
C GLU A 150 21.29 -9.90 -17.62
N LYS A 151 21.99 -9.65 -18.73
CA LYS A 151 23.19 -8.80 -18.75
C LYS A 151 22.89 -7.29 -18.80
N LEU A 152 21.70 -6.92 -19.26
CA LEU A 152 21.29 -5.51 -19.34
C LEU A 152 20.71 -4.99 -18.05
N PHE A 153 20.12 -5.86 -17.23
CA PHE A 153 19.47 -5.52 -15.97
C PHE A 153 19.86 -6.50 -14.89
N THR A 154 20.32 -5.99 -13.75
CA THR A 154 20.49 -6.81 -12.56
C THR A 154 19.14 -7.07 -11.95
N LEU A 155 18.59 -8.26 -12.20
CA LEU A 155 17.36 -8.71 -11.56
C LEU A 155 17.61 -8.93 -10.07
N SER A 156 16.81 -8.29 -9.25
CA SER A 156 16.78 -8.60 -7.81
C SER A 156 15.97 -9.87 -7.59
N TYR A 157 16.63 -10.94 -7.22
CA TYR A 157 15.96 -12.12 -6.66
C TYR A 157 15.79 -11.92 -5.16
N ILE A 158 14.55 -11.82 -4.73
CA ILE A 158 14.21 -11.62 -3.32
C ILE A 158 13.50 -12.87 -2.84
N SER A 159 13.93 -13.39 -1.69
CA SER A 159 13.32 -14.55 -1.07
C SER A 159 13.23 -14.40 0.44
N HIS A 160 12.17 -14.93 1.01
CA HIS A 160 11.93 -14.98 2.45
C HIS A 160 11.33 -16.33 2.82
N GLY A 161 11.83 -16.95 3.89
CA GLY A 161 11.35 -18.25 4.35
C GLY A 161 10.48 -18.14 5.60
N PHE A 162 9.52 -19.05 5.75
CA PHE A 162 8.79 -19.27 6.98
C PHE A 162 8.50 -20.76 7.22
N SER A 163 8.23 -21.13 8.46
CA SER A 163 8.01 -22.52 8.84
C SER A 163 6.73 -22.66 9.67
N VAL A 164 5.99 -23.72 9.42
CA VAL A 164 4.75 -24.04 10.16
C VAL A 164 4.84 -25.48 10.67
N LYS A 165 4.42 -25.72 11.91
CA LYS A 165 4.39 -27.07 12.48
C LYS A 165 3.40 -27.95 11.74
N LYS A 166 3.76 -29.21 11.52
CA LYS A 166 2.86 -30.22 10.97
C LYS A 166 1.63 -30.38 11.86
N GLY A 167 0.45 -30.45 11.22
CA GLY A 167 -0.82 -30.55 11.94
C GLY A 167 -1.32 -29.24 12.52
N SER A 168 -0.69 -28.10 12.19
CA SER A 168 -1.26 -26.78 12.48
C SER A 168 -2.55 -26.56 11.71
N SER A 169 -3.44 -25.77 12.28
CA SER A 169 -4.68 -25.36 11.61
C SER A 169 -4.37 -24.44 10.40
N ASP A 170 -5.28 -24.42 9.44
CA ASP A 170 -5.15 -23.54 8.26
C ASP A 170 -5.04 -22.06 8.67
N SER A 171 -5.75 -21.64 9.72
CA SER A 171 -5.65 -20.28 10.25
C SER A 171 -4.25 -19.94 10.79
N LEU A 172 -3.53 -20.88 11.39
CA LEU A 172 -2.16 -20.65 11.83
C LEU A 172 -1.21 -20.56 10.64
N LEU A 173 -1.44 -21.40 9.63
CA LEU A 173 -0.67 -21.36 8.38
C LEU A 173 -0.83 -20.01 7.66
N GLU A 174 -2.07 -19.51 7.55
CA GLU A 174 -2.36 -18.19 6.98
C GLU A 174 -1.70 -17.07 7.78
N MET A 175 -1.79 -17.09 9.10
CA MET A 175 -1.16 -16.08 9.95
C MET A 175 0.36 -16.02 9.77
N GLU A 176 1.03 -17.16 9.71
CA GLU A 176 2.50 -17.21 9.50
C GLU A 176 2.87 -16.80 8.08
N ARG A 177 2.05 -17.15 7.09
CA ARG A 177 2.19 -16.68 5.70
C ARG A 177 2.09 -15.15 5.63
N ASP A 178 1.06 -14.56 6.22
CA ASP A 178 0.83 -13.11 6.18
C ASP A 178 1.95 -12.34 6.89
N ARG A 179 2.45 -12.88 8.00
CA ARG A 179 3.63 -12.34 8.68
C ARG A 179 4.87 -12.39 7.79
N ALA A 180 5.09 -13.51 7.11
CA ALA A 180 6.20 -13.67 6.19
C ALA A 180 6.07 -12.76 4.96
N LEU A 181 4.86 -12.58 4.43
CA LEU A 181 4.55 -11.65 3.35
C LEU A 181 4.82 -10.21 3.73
N HIS A 182 4.49 -9.80 4.96
CA HIS A 182 4.82 -8.46 5.44
C HIS A 182 6.34 -8.23 5.46
N SER A 183 7.12 -9.20 5.92
CA SER A 183 8.59 -9.14 5.91
C SER A 183 9.14 -9.15 4.47
N PHE A 184 8.59 -9.99 3.62
CA PHE A 184 8.95 -10.06 2.21
C PHE A 184 8.66 -8.75 1.46
N ARG A 185 7.50 -8.12 1.70
CA ARG A 185 7.15 -6.79 1.17
C ARG A 185 8.20 -5.74 1.54
N ALA A 186 8.62 -5.73 2.81
CA ALA A 186 9.65 -4.80 3.27
C ALA A 186 10.98 -4.98 2.51
N MET A 187 11.41 -6.23 2.32
CA MET A 187 12.62 -6.57 1.57
C MET A 187 12.50 -6.17 0.09
N LEU A 188 11.33 -6.44 -0.52
CA LEU A 188 11.04 -6.11 -1.91
C LEU A 188 11.09 -4.58 -2.14
N LEU A 189 10.39 -3.81 -1.30
CA LEU A 189 10.40 -2.35 -1.36
C LEU A 189 11.80 -1.77 -1.18
N LYS A 190 12.54 -2.25 -0.20
CA LYS A 190 13.89 -1.79 0.08
C LYS A 190 14.84 -2.06 -1.09
N SER A 191 14.72 -3.23 -1.70
CA SER A 191 15.46 -3.60 -2.90
C SER A 191 15.19 -2.66 -4.08
N VAL A 192 13.91 -2.42 -4.39
CA VAL A 192 13.49 -1.57 -5.51
C VAL A 192 13.89 -0.10 -5.27
N VAL A 193 13.80 0.38 -4.04
CA VAL A 193 13.96 1.81 -3.72
C VAL A 193 15.41 2.22 -3.49
N ALA A 194 16.18 1.46 -2.72
CA ALA A 194 17.44 1.96 -2.17
C ALA A 194 18.67 1.04 -2.28
N GLU A 195 18.51 -0.29 -2.23
CA GLU A 195 19.66 -1.18 -1.99
C GLU A 195 20.53 -1.49 -3.22
N HIS A 196 19.94 -1.58 -4.41
CA HIS A 196 20.67 -2.00 -5.60
C HIS A 196 21.17 -0.83 -6.44
N GLU A 197 22.19 -1.09 -7.25
CA GLU A 197 22.73 -0.11 -8.22
C GLU A 197 21.67 0.39 -9.21
N LEU A 198 20.64 -0.42 -9.46
CA LEU A 198 19.49 -0.06 -10.30
C LEU A 198 18.31 0.51 -9.53
N SER A 199 18.42 0.66 -8.21
CA SER A 199 17.36 1.21 -7.38
C SER A 199 17.00 2.65 -7.76
N LEU A 200 15.79 3.07 -7.43
CA LEU A 200 15.29 4.41 -7.71
C LEU A 200 16.27 5.50 -7.23
N VAL A 201 16.71 5.42 -5.97
CA VAL A 201 17.63 6.41 -5.38
C VAL A 201 18.98 6.47 -6.09
N LYS A 202 19.53 5.32 -6.50
CA LYS A 202 20.83 5.24 -7.16
C LYS A 202 20.80 5.76 -8.58
N ARG A 203 19.68 5.58 -9.28
CA ARG A 203 19.52 5.98 -10.68
C ARG A 203 18.99 7.39 -10.86
N SER A 204 18.33 7.97 -9.86
CA SER A 204 17.86 9.35 -9.91
C SER A 204 19.01 10.36 -10.05
N THR A 205 18.77 11.44 -10.76
CA THR A 205 19.68 12.58 -10.80
C THR A 205 19.71 13.24 -9.41
N ARG A 206 20.90 13.38 -8.82
CA ARG A 206 21.04 14.00 -7.51
C ARG A 206 20.98 15.52 -7.62
N MET A 207 20.20 16.12 -6.72
CA MET A 207 20.13 17.55 -6.54
C MET A 207 20.33 17.90 -5.06
N PRO A 208 21.18 18.89 -4.73
CA PRO A 208 21.35 19.32 -3.35
C PRO A 208 20.05 19.93 -2.81
N GLY A 209 19.57 19.41 -1.70
CA GLY A 209 18.41 19.95 -1.01
C GLY A 209 18.74 21.18 -0.16
N LEU A 210 17.70 21.80 0.35
CA LEU A 210 17.77 22.86 1.35
C LEU A 210 17.83 22.26 2.78
N ASP A 211 18.09 23.09 3.75
CA ASP A 211 18.04 22.70 5.17
C ASP A 211 16.57 22.53 5.59
N TRP A 212 16.12 21.28 5.76
CA TRP A 212 14.73 20.96 6.11
C TRP A 212 14.34 21.34 7.54
N SER A 213 15.27 21.80 8.36
CA SER A 213 14.91 22.41 9.63
C SER A 213 14.14 23.73 9.46
N LYS A 214 14.28 24.37 8.30
CA LYS A 214 13.60 25.62 7.95
C LYS A 214 12.26 25.36 7.30
N SER A 215 11.23 26.03 7.79
CA SER A 215 9.88 25.99 7.20
C SER A 215 9.90 26.48 5.74
N GLY A 216 9.17 25.78 4.86
CA GLY A 216 9.10 26.10 3.43
C GLY A 216 10.21 25.48 2.58
N SER A 217 11.22 24.84 3.20
CA SER A 217 12.38 24.33 2.47
C SER A 217 12.09 23.06 1.66
N ILE A 218 11.15 22.22 2.11
CA ILE A 218 10.78 20.99 1.38
C ILE A 218 9.95 21.37 0.15
N SER A 219 8.96 22.25 0.29
CA SER A 219 8.14 22.72 -0.84
C SER A 219 8.96 23.44 -1.90
N LEU A 220 9.96 24.25 -1.50
CA LEU A 220 10.93 24.83 -2.42
C LEU A 220 11.77 23.75 -3.11
N GLY A 221 12.23 22.74 -2.38
CA GLY A 221 12.95 21.61 -2.94
C GLY A 221 12.16 20.85 -3.98
N VAL A 222 10.85 20.63 -3.75
CA VAL A 222 9.94 20.04 -4.74
C VAL A 222 9.80 20.93 -5.96
N THR A 223 9.65 22.24 -5.78
CA THR A 223 9.56 23.22 -6.87
C THR A 223 10.82 23.22 -7.74
N ASP A 224 12.00 23.22 -7.12
CA ASP A 224 13.27 23.17 -7.84
C ASP A 224 13.47 21.85 -8.59
N ALA A 225 13.08 20.72 -7.98
CA ALA A 225 13.12 19.43 -8.62
C ALA A 225 12.15 19.36 -9.82
N PHE A 226 10.93 19.87 -9.65
CA PHE A 226 9.95 19.96 -10.73
C PHE A 226 10.45 20.82 -11.89
N ARG A 227 11.05 21.98 -11.61
CA ARG A 227 11.68 22.81 -12.63
C ARG A 227 12.73 22.02 -13.41
N LYS A 228 13.58 21.26 -12.70
CA LYS A 228 14.62 20.43 -13.34
C LYS A 228 14.03 19.32 -14.19
N LEU A 229 12.94 18.66 -13.73
CA LEU A 229 12.20 17.70 -14.53
C LEU A 229 11.64 18.35 -15.79
N SER A 230 11.05 19.55 -15.68
CA SER A 230 10.47 20.29 -16.81
C SER A 230 11.54 20.69 -17.84
N GLU A 231 12.72 21.12 -17.40
CA GLU A 231 13.88 21.37 -18.28
C GLU A 231 14.31 20.12 -19.05
N ASN A 232 14.12 18.93 -18.47
CA ASN A 232 14.39 17.65 -19.10
C ASN A 232 13.22 17.12 -19.96
N GLY A 233 12.12 17.89 -20.09
CA GLY A 233 10.93 17.52 -20.89
C GLY A 233 9.82 16.82 -20.11
N TYR A 234 9.94 16.65 -18.80
CA TYR A 234 8.95 15.98 -17.94
C TYR A 234 8.12 17.00 -17.16
N SER A 235 6.94 17.35 -17.67
CA SER A 235 6.04 18.33 -17.06
C SER A 235 4.70 17.78 -16.59
N SER A 236 4.43 16.48 -16.83
CA SER A 236 3.18 15.80 -16.47
C SER A 236 3.44 14.53 -15.65
N GLY A 237 2.39 14.05 -14.99
CA GLY A 237 2.48 12.83 -14.21
C GLY A 237 3.50 12.90 -13.05
N ILE A 238 3.68 14.07 -12.46
CA ILE A 238 4.67 14.28 -11.41
C ILE A 238 4.18 13.67 -10.09
N GLY A 239 5.08 12.98 -9.41
CA GLY A 239 4.87 12.45 -8.07
C GLY A 239 6.06 12.73 -7.15
N VAL A 240 5.81 12.62 -5.85
CA VAL A 240 6.81 12.79 -4.80
C VAL A 240 6.79 11.59 -3.86
N LEU A 241 7.92 10.91 -3.73
CA LEU A 241 8.18 9.96 -2.66
C LEU A 241 9.05 10.64 -1.62
N ILE A 242 8.67 10.62 -0.37
CA ILE A 242 9.39 11.30 0.70
C ILE A 242 9.53 10.39 1.92
N ASP A 243 10.64 10.50 2.65
CA ASP A 243 10.87 9.74 3.86
C ASP A 243 9.88 10.14 4.98
N PRO A 244 9.70 9.30 6.03
CA PRO A 244 8.71 9.57 7.09
C PRO A 244 8.99 10.87 7.86
N SER A 245 10.26 11.27 8.02
CA SER A 245 10.62 12.51 8.71
C SER A 245 10.26 13.72 7.89
N GLY A 246 10.59 13.71 6.59
CA GLY A 246 10.22 14.75 5.63
C GLY A 246 8.71 14.85 5.47
N PHE A 247 7.99 13.73 5.42
CA PHE A 247 6.53 13.73 5.30
C PHE A 247 5.86 14.43 6.50
N ARG A 248 6.35 14.20 7.73
CA ARG A 248 5.87 14.93 8.91
C ARG A 248 6.17 16.43 8.83
N LEU A 249 7.33 16.81 8.29
CA LEU A 249 7.70 18.21 8.13
C LEU A 249 6.83 18.95 7.10
N LEU A 250 6.25 18.27 6.11
CA LEU A 250 5.29 18.85 5.16
C LEU A 250 4.01 19.37 5.84
N GLN A 251 3.70 18.89 7.06
CA GLN A 251 2.54 19.39 7.84
C GLN A 251 2.81 20.69 8.59
N ARG A 252 4.03 21.25 8.49
CA ARG A 252 4.37 22.51 9.15
C ARG A 252 3.80 23.70 8.39
N GLU A 253 3.37 24.72 9.14
CA GLU A 253 3.03 26.02 8.59
C GLU A 253 4.29 26.72 8.05
N VAL A 254 4.17 27.27 6.87
CA VAL A 254 5.19 28.14 6.28
C VAL A 254 5.09 29.52 6.91
N SER A 255 6.15 29.93 7.61
CA SER A 255 6.17 31.17 8.38
C SER A 255 5.64 32.36 7.61
N GLY A 256 4.59 33.00 8.15
CA GLY A 256 4.01 34.23 7.62
C GLY A 256 3.02 34.04 6.45
N THR A 257 2.68 32.80 6.06
CA THR A 257 1.75 32.54 4.95
C THR A 257 0.39 32.01 5.40
N GLY A 258 0.30 31.39 6.58
CA GLY A 258 -0.90 30.67 7.03
C GLY A 258 -1.19 29.37 6.28
N GLN A 259 -0.26 28.91 5.42
CA GLN A 259 -0.37 27.67 4.65
C GLN A 259 0.63 26.63 5.17
N ILE A 260 0.29 25.35 5.10
CA ILE A 260 1.22 24.26 5.37
C ILE A 260 2.06 23.95 4.13
N GLU A 261 3.26 23.39 4.32
CA GLU A 261 4.15 23.03 3.18
C GLU A 261 3.48 22.07 2.21
N MET A 262 2.63 21.15 2.69
CA MET A 262 1.88 20.21 1.86
C MET A 262 0.96 20.93 0.86
N ASP A 263 0.29 22.02 1.27
CA ASP A 263 -0.58 22.79 0.38
C ASP A 263 0.22 23.42 -0.78
N LEU A 264 1.44 23.87 -0.50
CA LEU A 264 2.33 24.39 -1.52
C LEU A 264 2.78 23.31 -2.49
N VAL A 265 3.11 22.10 -1.99
CA VAL A 265 3.44 20.96 -2.84
C VAL A 265 2.23 20.54 -3.67
N ALA A 266 1.01 20.61 -3.12
CA ALA A 266 -0.22 20.28 -3.82
C ALA A 266 -0.50 21.16 -5.05
N THR A 267 0.11 22.35 -5.13
CA THR A 267 0.05 23.18 -6.35
C THR A 267 0.79 22.57 -7.54
N ILE A 268 1.74 21.66 -7.28
CA ILE A 268 2.53 20.97 -8.30
C ILE A 268 1.98 19.56 -8.51
N THR A 269 1.72 18.84 -7.43
CA THR A 269 1.20 17.46 -7.49
C THR A 269 0.46 17.08 -6.21
N SER A 270 -0.66 16.38 -6.37
CA SER A 270 -1.38 15.70 -5.28
C SER A 270 -0.81 14.31 -4.96
N ASP A 271 0.08 13.77 -5.83
CA ASP A 271 0.69 12.46 -5.63
C ASP A 271 1.92 12.54 -4.74
N VAL A 272 1.71 12.67 -3.45
CA VAL A 272 2.75 12.66 -2.42
C VAL A 272 2.59 11.43 -1.56
N LYS A 273 3.60 10.53 -1.58
CA LYS A 273 3.58 9.29 -0.80
C LYS A 273 4.77 9.21 0.15
N MET A 274 4.45 8.83 1.40
CA MET A 274 5.47 8.49 2.38
C MET A 274 6.08 7.12 2.04
N LEU A 275 7.42 7.06 2.03
CA LEU A 275 8.14 5.82 1.72
C LEU A 275 9.22 5.54 2.79
N PRO A 276 9.01 4.55 3.68
CA PRO A 276 9.89 4.29 4.83
C PRO A 276 11.32 3.86 4.48
N TYR A 277 11.57 3.47 3.22
CA TYR A 277 12.86 2.93 2.78
C TYR A 277 13.74 3.95 2.04
N LEU A 278 13.27 5.18 1.93
CA LEU A 278 14.13 6.28 1.50
C LEU A 278 15.17 6.61 2.59
N PRO A 279 16.36 7.08 2.20
CA PRO A 279 17.30 7.66 3.16
C PRO A 279 16.63 8.75 4.00
N GLU A 280 17.03 8.86 5.26
CA GLU A 280 16.45 9.85 6.16
C GLU A 280 16.65 11.27 5.62
N ASN A 281 15.64 12.12 5.77
CA ASN A 281 15.61 13.50 5.24
C ASN A 281 15.84 13.57 3.74
N SER A 282 15.23 12.67 2.98
CA SER A 282 15.33 12.67 1.53
C SER A 282 13.96 12.50 0.85
N MET A 283 13.91 12.89 -0.43
CA MET A 283 12.76 12.68 -1.30
C MET A 283 13.20 12.40 -2.74
N VAL A 284 12.29 11.80 -3.48
CA VAL A 284 12.42 11.64 -4.94
C VAL A 284 11.22 12.31 -5.60
N VAL A 285 11.49 13.26 -6.48
CA VAL A 285 10.48 13.85 -7.37
C VAL A 285 10.65 13.23 -8.75
N TYR A 286 9.59 12.65 -9.31
CA TYR A 286 9.69 11.82 -10.51
C TYR A 286 8.52 12.04 -11.46
N SER A 287 8.71 11.66 -12.73
CA SER A 287 7.60 11.49 -13.68
C SER A 287 7.17 10.03 -13.73
N ARG A 288 5.86 9.75 -13.55
CA ARG A 288 5.31 8.39 -13.57
C ARG A 288 5.54 7.65 -14.90
N GLU A 289 5.63 8.39 -16.00
CA GLU A 289 5.75 7.81 -17.33
C GLU A 289 7.11 7.16 -17.59
N SER A 290 8.11 7.54 -16.81
CA SER A 290 9.51 7.18 -17.05
C SER A 290 10.03 6.05 -16.18
N MET A 291 9.27 5.60 -15.21
CA MET A 291 9.65 4.51 -14.31
C MET A 291 8.67 3.36 -14.39
N LYS A 292 9.21 2.16 -14.52
CA LYS A 292 8.45 0.91 -14.45
C LYS A 292 9.16 -0.11 -13.60
N ILE A 293 8.45 -1.11 -13.17
CA ILE A 293 9.00 -2.28 -12.49
C ILE A 293 8.81 -3.48 -13.40
N LEU A 294 9.91 -4.01 -13.91
CA LEU A 294 9.89 -5.26 -14.66
C LEU A 294 9.71 -6.43 -13.71
N VAL A 295 8.76 -7.29 -14.01
CA VAL A 295 8.47 -8.50 -13.25
C VAL A 295 8.87 -9.71 -14.11
N ARG A 296 9.97 -10.37 -13.76
CA ARG A 296 10.43 -11.61 -14.38
C ARG A 296 9.75 -12.83 -13.77
N GLN A 297 9.58 -12.79 -12.45
CA GLN A 297 8.85 -13.78 -11.69
C GLN A 297 8.01 -13.03 -10.67
N ASP A 298 6.72 -13.23 -10.74
CA ASP A 298 5.77 -12.66 -9.79
C ASP A 298 5.90 -13.33 -8.41
N VAL A 299 5.15 -12.86 -7.44
CA VAL A 299 5.22 -13.40 -6.08
C VAL A 299 4.79 -14.86 -6.10
N GLU A 300 5.62 -15.72 -5.62
CA GLU A 300 5.35 -17.13 -5.55
C GLU A 300 5.65 -17.67 -4.16
N VAL A 301 4.69 -18.40 -3.60
CA VAL A 301 4.83 -19.10 -2.33
C VAL A 301 4.95 -20.60 -2.63
N ARG A 302 6.07 -21.20 -2.26
CA ARG A 302 6.33 -22.64 -2.50
C ARG A 302 6.72 -23.35 -1.22
N LYS A 303 6.29 -24.60 -1.08
CA LYS A 303 6.88 -25.51 -0.11
C LYS A 303 8.31 -25.85 -0.55
N VAL A 304 9.28 -25.54 0.32
CA VAL A 304 10.72 -25.75 0.03
C VAL A 304 11.19 -27.08 0.58
N SER A 305 10.81 -27.40 1.80
CA SER A 305 11.21 -28.65 2.46
C SER A 305 10.23 -29.02 3.57
N GLU A 306 10.39 -30.23 4.07
CA GLU A 306 9.61 -30.75 5.18
C GLU A 306 10.52 -31.62 6.03
N ASP A 307 10.47 -31.44 7.35
CA ASP A 307 11.13 -32.30 8.33
C ASP A 307 10.08 -33.02 9.19
N LEU A 308 10.53 -33.67 10.27
CA LEU A 308 9.63 -34.45 11.13
C LEU A 308 8.57 -33.61 11.83
N GLN A 309 8.84 -32.33 12.09
CA GLN A 309 8.00 -31.45 12.89
C GLN A 309 7.41 -30.26 12.11
N ASN A 310 8.08 -29.80 11.05
CA ASN A 310 7.75 -28.57 10.35
C ASN A 310 7.62 -28.78 8.84
N ILE A 311 6.84 -27.89 8.24
CA ILE A 311 6.80 -27.66 6.80
C ILE A 311 7.41 -26.27 6.56
N ASN A 312 8.42 -26.19 5.70
CA ASN A 312 9.12 -24.95 5.37
C ASN A 312 8.66 -24.44 4.02
N PHE A 313 8.31 -23.16 3.98
CA PHE A 313 7.86 -22.45 2.79
C PHE A 313 8.85 -21.35 2.42
N GLY A 314 8.92 -21.02 1.13
CA GLY A 314 9.64 -19.87 0.61
C GLY A 314 8.71 -18.97 -0.19
N ILE A 315 8.83 -17.67 0.03
CA ILE A 315 8.21 -16.64 -0.79
C ILE A 315 9.30 -16.03 -1.65
N SER A 316 9.08 -15.87 -2.94
CA SER A 316 10.09 -15.30 -3.83
C SER A 316 9.47 -14.49 -4.96
N ALA A 317 10.22 -13.48 -5.45
CA ALA A 317 9.94 -12.74 -6.68
C ALA A 317 11.25 -12.34 -7.37
N LYS A 318 11.18 -12.07 -8.70
CA LYS A 318 12.29 -11.50 -9.47
C LYS A 318 11.81 -10.23 -10.15
N VAL A 319 12.39 -9.11 -9.77
CA VAL A 319 12.03 -7.77 -10.26
C VAL A 319 13.24 -6.93 -10.61
N ALA A 320 13.06 -5.97 -11.51
CA ALA A 320 14.05 -4.93 -11.79
C ALA A 320 13.34 -3.58 -11.95
N PRO A 321 13.67 -2.55 -11.16
CA PRO A 321 13.20 -1.22 -11.43
C PRO A 321 13.89 -0.68 -12.68
N ILE A 322 13.12 -0.12 -13.61
CA ILE A 322 13.62 0.53 -14.80
C ILE A 322 13.31 2.01 -14.72
N LEU A 323 14.32 2.80 -14.87
CA LEU A 323 14.23 4.23 -15.14
C LEU A 323 14.70 4.45 -16.56
N TYR A 324 13.79 4.79 -17.47
CA TYR A 324 14.10 4.96 -18.90
C TYR A 324 15.05 6.13 -19.15
N ASP A 325 14.93 7.19 -18.36
CA ASP A 325 15.82 8.34 -18.42
C ASP A 325 16.14 8.84 -17.01
N ARG A 326 17.40 9.03 -16.71
CA ARG A 326 17.88 9.58 -15.43
C ARG A 326 17.36 11.00 -15.16
N GLY A 327 17.08 11.76 -16.22
CA GLY A 327 16.52 13.11 -16.14
C GLY A 327 15.07 13.18 -15.67
N SER A 328 14.37 12.04 -15.65
CA SER A 328 12.96 11.92 -15.28
C SER A 328 12.72 11.69 -13.78
N SER A 329 13.78 11.60 -12.99
CA SER A 329 13.72 11.39 -11.54
C SER A 329 14.84 12.16 -10.85
N ILE A 330 14.46 12.96 -9.84
CA ILE A 330 15.36 13.83 -9.08
C ILE A 330 15.36 13.38 -7.62
N PHE A 331 16.53 12.93 -7.13
CA PHE A 331 16.74 12.63 -5.72
C PHE A 331 17.26 13.88 -5.01
N VAL A 332 16.55 14.28 -3.98
CA VAL A 332 16.86 15.46 -3.16
C VAL A 332 17.11 15.00 -1.72
N GLU A 333 18.24 15.39 -1.17
CA GLU A 333 18.63 15.09 0.20
C GLU A 333 18.85 16.39 0.95
N SER A 334 18.29 16.50 2.16
CA SER A 334 18.45 17.68 3.02
C SER A 334 19.93 17.95 3.30
N LYS A 335 20.33 19.21 3.28
CA LYS A 335 21.64 19.60 3.80
C LYS A 335 21.63 19.40 5.31
N SER A 336 22.17 18.28 5.80
CA SER A 336 22.43 18.13 7.22
C SER A 336 23.46 19.18 7.62
N ARG A 337 23.21 19.90 8.71
CA ARG A 337 24.28 20.62 9.39
C ARG A 337 25.22 19.56 9.95
N ALA A 338 26.45 19.51 9.43
CA ALA A 338 27.54 18.80 10.07
C ALA A 338 27.78 19.34 11.49
#